data_1d652344eb85ae27a5a039305a138836
#
_entry.id   1d652344eb85ae27a5a039305a138836
#
_cell.length_a   1.000
_cell.length_b   1.000
_cell.length_c   1.000
_cell.angle_alpha   90.00
_cell.angle_beta   90.00
_cell.angle_gamma   90.00
#
_symmetry.space_group_name_H-M   'P 1'
#
loop_
_entity.id
_entity.type
_entity.pdbx_description
1 polymer ?
#
loop_
_entity_poly.entity_id
_entity_poly.type
_entity_poly.pdbx_seq_one_letter_code
_entity_poly.pdbx_strand_id
1 'polypeptide(L)'
;NTPAKTVLIMGDTGAGKSETLEAFRSIASKEIEDVTIIADDMGSLNINEKGDVIAYGTEIGAFVRLDDLQPGYAFGQMDRAVIMNANQVNARVVIPVTTYETIMTGHKIDYVLYANNYDKIKEGESAIRKVNDVEKALDIFRSGRVMSKGTTTTTGVVQTYFANIFGPYQYQELHEILAKEYFGKFYNKGV
;
A
#
# COMPACT_ATOMS: atom_id res chain seq x y z
N ASN A 1 -2.78 27.13 3.60
CA ASN A 1 -2.17 25.91 3.08
C ASN A 1 -2.21 24.84 4.18
N THR A 2 -2.96 23.78 3.95
CA THR A 2 -2.91 22.59 4.83
C THR A 2 -1.57 21.89 4.59
N PRO A 3 -0.82 21.52 5.64
CA PRO A 3 0.45 20.82 5.47
C PRO A 3 0.21 19.45 4.79
N ALA A 4 1.12 19.05 3.92
CA ALA A 4 1.09 17.74 3.30
C ALA A 4 1.09 16.62 4.35
N LYS A 5 0.36 15.55 4.08
CA LYS A 5 0.25 14.37 4.94
C LYS A 5 0.70 13.13 4.18
N THR A 6 1.49 12.29 4.83
CA THR A 6 1.97 11.03 4.25
C THR A 6 1.12 9.87 4.75
N VAL A 7 0.55 9.14 3.82
CA VAL A 7 -0.32 7.98 4.08
C VAL A 7 0.37 6.72 3.59
N LEU A 8 0.56 5.75 4.47
CA LEU A 8 0.99 4.39 4.13
C LEU A 8 -0.23 3.49 3.97
N ILE A 9 -0.41 2.91 2.78
CA ILE A 9 -1.47 1.93 2.51
C ILE A 9 -0.85 0.55 2.46
N MET A 10 -1.24 -0.31 3.40
CA MET A 10 -0.80 -1.71 3.47
C MET A 10 -1.90 -2.64 3.01
N GLY A 11 -1.54 -3.70 2.35
CA GLY A 11 -2.45 -4.73 1.88
C GLY A 11 -1.75 -5.68 0.93
N ASP A 12 -2.28 -6.88 0.76
CA ASP A 12 -1.74 -7.84 -0.19
C ASP A 12 -2.14 -7.53 -1.64
N THR A 13 -1.59 -8.27 -2.57
CA THR A 13 -1.95 -8.20 -4.00
C THR A 13 -3.45 -8.31 -4.19
N GLY A 14 -4.03 -7.32 -4.89
CA GLY A 14 -5.46 -7.25 -5.13
C GLY A 14 -6.31 -6.73 -3.96
N ALA A 15 -5.70 -6.27 -2.87
CA ALA A 15 -6.42 -5.65 -1.75
C ALA A 15 -7.01 -4.27 -2.08
N GLY A 16 -6.60 -3.64 -3.19
CA GLY A 16 -7.11 -2.35 -3.63
C GLY A 16 -6.17 -1.17 -3.35
N LYS A 17 -4.86 -1.41 -3.12
CA LYS A 17 -3.89 -0.33 -2.85
C LYS A 17 -3.78 0.66 -4.01
N SER A 18 -3.44 0.18 -5.19
CA SER A 18 -3.25 1.03 -6.39
C SER A 18 -4.55 1.68 -6.83
N GLU A 19 -5.68 0.97 -6.74
CA GLU A 19 -7.00 1.53 -7.01
C GLU A 19 -7.37 2.66 -6.02
N THR A 20 -6.92 2.55 -4.77
CA THR A 20 -7.11 3.61 -3.77
C THR A 20 -6.30 4.85 -4.11
N LEU A 21 -5.03 4.69 -4.55
CA LEU A 21 -4.20 5.82 -5.00
C LEU A 21 -4.82 6.52 -6.22
N GLU A 22 -5.33 5.75 -7.16
CA GLU A 22 -6.01 6.27 -8.35
C GLU A 22 -7.31 7.02 -7.98
N ALA A 23 -8.09 6.48 -7.03
CA ALA A 23 -9.29 7.15 -6.53
C ALA A 23 -8.94 8.49 -5.84
N PHE A 24 -7.88 8.56 -5.04
CA PHE A 24 -7.43 9.81 -4.45
C PHE A 24 -7.07 10.86 -5.51
N ARG A 25 -6.40 10.47 -6.58
CA ARG A 25 -6.10 11.40 -7.69
C ARG A 25 -7.33 11.88 -8.44
N SER A 26 -8.33 11.02 -8.62
CA SER A 26 -9.57 11.41 -9.29
C SER A 26 -10.44 12.35 -8.45
N ILE A 27 -10.36 12.25 -7.11
CA ILE A 27 -11.08 13.11 -6.15
C ILE A 27 -10.31 14.43 -5.92
N ALA A 28 -9.02 14.47 -6.21
CA ALA A 28 -8.10 15.57 -5.91
C ALA A 28 -8.56 16.96 -6.43
N SER A 29 -9.43 17.00 -7.41
CA SER A 29 -9.88 18.27 -7.98
C SER A 29 -10.78 19.12 -7.08
N LYS A 30 -11.26 18.60 -5.93
CA LYS A 30 -12.20 19.30 -5.05
C LYS A 30 -11.72 19.47 -3.61
N GLU A 31 -11.03 18.48 -3.06
CA GLU A 31 -10.69 18.43 -1.64
C GLU A 31 -9.20 18.18 -1.36
N ILE A 32 -8.47 17.66 -2.33
CA ILE A 32 -7.05 17.36 -2.26
C ILE A 32 -6.33 18.21 -3.30
N GLU A 33 -5.37 19.03 -2.87
CA GLU A 33 -4.64 19.97 -3.72
C GLU A 33 -3.67 19.24 -4.68
N ASP A 34 -2.95 18.24 -4.15
CA ASP A 34 -2.02 17.39 -4.93
C ASP A 34 -1.80 16.03 -4.27
N VAL A 35 -1.44 15.03 -5.08
CA VAL A 35 -1.07 13.68 -4.62
C VAL A 35 0.28 13.29 -5.22
N THR A 36 1.27 13.18 -4.37
CA THR A 36 2.60 12.67 -4.74
C THR A 36 2.72 11.20 -4.36
N ILE A 37 3.02 10.34 -5.33
CA ILE A 37 3.28 8.92 -5.09
C ILE A 37 4.74 8.77 -4.65
N ILE A 38 4.97 8.16 -3.47
CA ILE A 38 6.31 7.86 -2.94
C ILE A 38 6.72 6.45 -3.35
N ALA A 39 5.80 5.51 -3.26
CA ALA A 39 5.98 4.12 -3.70
C ALA A 39 4.61 3.54 -4.07
N ASP A 40 4.56 2.61 -5.04
CA ASP A 40 3.32 1.90 -5.40
C ASP A 40 3.29 0.51 -4.78
N ASP A 41 4.15 -0.41 -5.19
CA ASP A 41 4.09 -1.81 -4.76
C ASP A 41 4.96 -2.07 -3.52
N MET A 42 6.18 -1.56 -3.52
CA MET A 42 7.12 -1.77 -2.42
C MET A 42 7.79 -0.47 -1.95
N GLY A 43 8.05 -0.43 -0.65
CA GLY A 43 8.80 0.63 0.00
C GLY A 43 9.59 0.10 1.20
N SER A 44 10.48 0.92 1.71
CA SER A 44 11.21 0.62 2.95
C SER A 44 10.84 1.60 4.05
N LEU A 45 10.88 1.13 5.28
CA LEU A 45 10.61 1.92 6.47
C LEU A 45 11.85 1.94 7.36
N ASN A 46 12.17 3.12 7.89
CA ASN A 46 13.23 3.31 8.89
C ASN A 46 12.71 4.12 10.07
N ILE A 47 13.25 3.87 11.25
CA ILE A 47 12.99 4.69 12.44
C ILE A 47 14.15 5.66 12.59
N ASN A 48 13.86 6.97 12.56
CA ASN A 48 14.88 7.99 12.74
C ASN A 48 15.25 8.18 14.23
N GLU A 49 16.27 9.02 14.50
CA GLU A 49 16.73 9.33 15.86
C GLU A 49 15.63 9.93 16.76
N LYS A 50 14.61 10.57 16.18
CA LYS A 50 13.46 11.13 16.90
C LYS A 50 12.37 10.09 17.17
N GLY A 51 12.56 8.86 16.71
CA GLY A 51 11.58 7.78 16.82
C GLY A 51 10.39 7.91 15.86
N ASP A 52 10.50 8.74 14.82
CA ASP A 52 9.49 8.81 13.76
C ASP A 52 9.76 7.72 12.72
N VAL A 53 8.71 7.13 12.17
CA VAL A 53 8.82 6.19 11.06
C VAL A 53 8.86 6.95 9.75
N ILE A 54 9.91 6.69 8.99
CA ILE A 54 10.21 7.36 7.72
C ILE A 54 10.10 6.34 6.59
N ALA A 55 9.32 6.66 5.57
CA ALA A 55 9.15 5.86 4.37
C ALA A 55 10.07 6.32 3.24
N TYR A 56 10.55 5.36 2.47
CA TYR A 56 11.31 5.54 1.23
C TYR A 56 10.72 4.65 0.16
N GLY A 57 10.72 5.10 -1.08
CA GLY A 57 10.39 4.23 -2.21
C GLY A 57 11.58 3.31 -2.55
N THR A 58 11.29 2.18 -3.21
CA THR A 58 12.30 1.24 -3.72
C THR A 58 12.33 1.21 -5.24
N GLU A 59 11.32 1.80 -5.88
CA GLU A 59 11.15 1.82 -7.32
C GLU A 59 10.41 3.08 -7.78
N ILE A 60 10.64 3.51 -9.00
CA ILE A 60 9.98 4.69 -9.60
C ILE A 60 8.76 4.31 -10.45
N GLY A 61 8.56 3.02 -10.72
CA GLY A 61 7.51 2.52 -11.59
C GLY A 61 6.42 1.77 -10.85
N ALA A 62 5.19 1.89 -11.34
CA ALA A 62 4.09 1.01 -10.97
C ALA A 62 4.01 -0.17 -11.94
N PHE A 63 3.74 -1.36 -11.42
CA PHE A 63 3.57 -2.59 -12.17
C PHE A 63 2.09 -2.98 -12.23
N VAL A 64 1.38 -2.42 -13.22
CA VAL A 64 -0.09 -2.48 -13.31
C VAL A 64 -0.53 -3.51 -14.35
N ARG A 65 -1.66 -4.18 -14.13
CA ARG A 65 -2.30 -5.00 -15.17
C ARG A 65 -2.86 -4.10 -16.26
N LEU A 66 -2.62 -4.46 -17.51
CA LEU A 66 -3.12 -3.67 -18.65
C LEU A 66 -4.65 -3.58 -18.67
N ASP A 67 -5.33 -4.67 -18.29
CA ASP A 67 -6.79 -4.75 -18.23
C ASP A 67 -7.43 -3.88 -17.12
N ASP A 68 -6.65 -3.58 -16.08
CA ASP A 68 -7.09 -2.78 -14.92
C ASP A 68 -6.72 -1.30 -15.09
N LEU A 69 -6.07 -0.93 -16.20
CA LEU A 69 -5.63 0.45 -16.45
C LEU A 69 -6.82 1.36 -16.70
N GLN A 70 -7.02 2.32 -15.81
CA GLN A 70 -8.10 3.30 -15.89
C GLN A 70 -7.55 4.72 -16.04
N PRO A 71 -8.39 5.72 -16.40
CA PRO A 71 -8.01 7.12 -16.44
C PRO A 71 -7.61 7.65 -15.05
N GLY A 72 -6.38 7.45 -14.66
CA GLY A 72 -5.80 7.85 -13.39
C GLY A 72 -4.33 8.19 -13.53
N TYR A 73 -3.57 8.09 -12.44
CA TYR A 73 -2.15 8.44 -12.44
C TYR A 73 -1.32 7.58 -13.41
N ALA A 74 -1.68 6.31 -13.55
CA ALA A 74 -0.99 5.38 -14.43
C ALA A 74 -1.34 5.62 -15.91
N PHE A 75 -2.60 5.90 -16.21
CA PHE A 75 -3.08 6.11 -17.58
C PHE A 75 -2.39 7.32 -18.26
N GLY A 76 -2.18 8.41 -17.54
CA GLY A 76 -1.54 9.63 -18.05
C GLY A 76 -0.04 9.47 -18.36
N GLN A 77 0.56 8.32 -18.04
CA GLN A 77 1.99 8.02 -18.25
C GLN A 77 2.23 6.94 -19.31
N MET A 78 1.23 6.59 -20.09
CA MET A 78 1.29 5.50 -21.10
C MET A 78 2.35 5.73 -22.17
N ASP A 79 2.69 6.96 -22.51
CA ASP A 79 3.74 7.33 -23.45
C ASP A 79 5.15 6.94 -22.99
N ARG A 80 5.32 6.69 -21.68
CA ARG A 80 6.57 6.26 -21.05
C ARG A 80 6.52 4.82 -20.54
N ALA A 81 5.45 4.11 -20.87
CA ALA A 81 5.21 2.77 -20.36
C ALA A 81 5.99 1.70 -21.12
N VAL A 82 6.38 0.65 -20.42
CA VAL A 82 6.89 -0.59 -21.00
C VAL A 82 5.83 -1.68 -20.84
N ILE A 83 5.32 -2.19 -21.94
CA ILE A 83 4.34 -3.28 -21.94
C ILE A 83 5.05 -4.62 -21.96
N MET A 84 4.76 -5.46 -20.98
CA MET A 84 5.32 -6.81 -20.85
C MET A 84 4.23 -7.85 -21.14
N ASN A 85 4.60 -8.90 -21.89
CA ASN A 85 3.70 -10.00 -22.23
C ASN A 85 2.40 -9.55 -22.92
N ALA A 86 2.48 -8.60 -23.84
CA ALA A 86 1.33 -7.95 -24.49
C ALA A 86 0.29 -8.91 -25.09
N ASN A 87 0.70 -10.13 -25.47
CA ASN A 87 -0.15 -11.15 -26.09
C ASN A 87 -0.70 -12.19 -25.10
N GLN A 88 -0.57 -11.95 -23.79
CA GLN A 88 -1.02 -12.88 -22.76
C GLN A 88 -2.15 -12.27 -21.92
N VAL A 89 -2.98 -13.15 -21.34
CA VAL A 89 -4.11 -12.76 -20.48
C VAL A 89 -3.70 -11.88 -19.28
N ASN A 90 -2.44 -11.94 -18.86
CA ASN A 90 -1.88 -11.15 -17.76
C ASN A 90 -0.84 -10.14 -18.27
N ALA A 91 -1.12 -9.45 -19.37
CA ALA A 91 -0.28 -8.36 -19.84
C ALA A 91 -0.08 -7.32 -18.72
N ARG A 92 1.17 -6.91 -18.52
CA ARG A 92 1.55 -5.91 -17.51
C ARG A 92 2.17 -4.71 -18.19
N VAL A 93 1.96 -3.57 -17.57
CA VAL A 93 2.58 -2.31 -17.96
C VAL A 93 3.39 -1.76 -16.79
N VAL A 94 4.62 -1.38 -17.05
CA VAL A 94 5.46 -0.64 -16.10
C VAL A 94 5.41 0.82 -16.47
N ILE A 95 4.94 1.65 -15.58
CA ILE A 95 4.72 3.08 -15.80
C ILE A 95 5.44 3.86 -14.71
N PRO A 96 6.25 4.89 -15.04
CA PRO A 96 6.86 5.75 -14.04
C PRO A 96 5.76 6.56 -13.34
N VAL A 97 5.66 6.45 -12.02
CA VAL A 97 4.64 7.13 -11.21
C VAL A 97 5.25 8.12 -10.21
N THR A 98 6.56 8.05 -10.01
CA THR A 98 7.31 8.93 -9.10
C THR A 98 8.68 9.25 -9.68
N THR A 99 9.52 9.96 -8.94
CA THR A 99 10.88 10.33 -9.35
C THR A 99 11.92 9.69 -8.44
N TYR A 100 13.15 9.57 -8.93
CA TYR A 100 14.27 9.09 -8.12
C TYR A 100 14.48 9.97 -6.87
N GLU A 101 14.35 11.29 -7.00
CA GLU A 101 14.46 12.22 -5.88
C GLU A 101 13.40 11.94 -4.81
N THR A 102 12.15 11.73 -5.23
CA THR A 102 11.05 11.42 -4.31
C THR A 102 11.28 10.13 -3.54
N ILE A 103 11.70 9.05 -4.21
CA ILE A 103 11.90 7.75 -3.53
C ILE A 103 13.08 7.80 -2.55
N MET A 104 14.09 8.59 -2.83
CA MET A 104 15.28 8.73 -1.96
C MET A 104 15.08 9.73 -0.81
N THR A 105 14.08 10.59 -0.90
CA THR A 105 13.72 11.52 0.17
C THR A 105 12.90 10.79 1.23
N GLY A 106 13.31 10.93 2.50
CA GLY A 106 12.57 10.35 3.62
C GLY A 106 11.26 11.09 3.89
N HIS A 107 10.15 10.35 3.92
CA HIS A 107 8.81 10.89 4.18
C HIS A 107 8.28 10.36 5.51
N LYS A 108 8.04 11.26 6.46
CA LYS A 108 7.45 10.88 7.74
C LYS A 108 6.02 10.42 7.56
N ILE A 109 5.67 9.24 8.08
CA ILE A 109 4.31 8.71 8.00
C ILE A 109 3.41 9.40 9.03
N ASP A 110 2.27 9.90 8.56
CA ASP A 110 1.20 10.49 9.39
C ASP A 110 0.02 9.54 9.60
N TYR A 111 -0.26 8.66 8.64
CA TYR A 111 -1.39 7.71 8.70
C TYR A 111 -0.99 6.36 8.13
N VAL A 112 -1.48 5.29 8.77
CA VAL A 112 -1.39 3.92 8.26
C VAL A 112 -2.80 3.41 8.00
N LEU A 113 -3.04 3.00 6.76
CA LEU A 113 -4.29 2.38 6.32
C LEU A 113 -4.06 0.92 5.97
N TYR A 114 -4.97 0.06 6.36
CA TYR A 114 -5.03 -1.32 5.92
C TYR A 114 -6.15 -1.49 4.89
N ALA A 115 -5.79 -1.88 3.67
CA ALA A 115 -6.73 -2.15 2.60
C ALA A 115 -7.38 -3.54 2.79
N ASN A 116 -8.70 -3.57 2.84
CA ASN A 116 -9.50 -4.76 3.09
C ASN A 116 -10.52 -4.96 1.96
N ASN A 117 -10.41 -6.06 1.22
CA ASN A 117 -11.29 -6.41 0.10
C ASN A 117 -12.23 -7.59 0.41
N TYR A 118 -12.34 -8.04 1.66
CA TYR A 118 -13.11 -9.23 2.06
C TYR A 118 -14.28 -8.93 3.00
N ASP A 119 -14.25 -7.85 3.76
CA ASP A 119 -15.37 -7.45 4.60
C ASP A 119 -16.46 -6.75 3.76
N LYS A 120 -17.69 -7.12 3.99
CA LYS A 120 -18.83 -6.42 3.40
C LYS A 120 -19.20 -5.22 4.27
N ILE A 121 -19.28 -4.06 3.65
CA ILE A 121 -19.79 -2.85 4.30
C ILE A 121 -21.31 -2.91 4.22
N LYS A 122 -21.98 -2.81 5.37
CA LYS A 122 -23.44 -2.72 5.42
C LYS A 122 -23.90 -1.30 5.14
N GLU A 123 -25.14 -1.17 4.70
CA GLU A 123 -25.74 0.15 4.51
C GLU A 123 -25.69 1.00 5.78
N GLY A 124 -25.17 2.22 5.69
CA GLY A 124 -24.97 3.12 6.82
C GLY A 124 -23.70 2.90 7.64
N GLU A 125 -22.88 1.88 7.35
CA GLU A 125 -21.58 1.70 7.98
C GLU A 125 -20.49 2.51 7.26
N SER A 126 -19.53 3.04 8.05
CA SER A 126 -18.36 3.72 7.47
C SER A 126 -17.43 2.71 6.77
N ALA A 127 -16.96 3.07 5.59
CA ALA A 127 -15.92 2.32 4.86
C ALA A 127 -14.56 2.38 5.59
N ILE A 128 -14.33 3.41 6.40
CA ILE A 128 -13.10 3.58 7.17
C ILE A 128 -13.40 3.34 8.64
N ARG A 129 -12.66 2.42 9.25
CA ARG A 129 -12.75 2.10 10.69
C ARG A 129 -11.41 2.36 11.36
N LYS A 130 -11.42 3.16 12.40
CA LYS A 130 -10.22 3.45 13.19
C LYS A 130 -9.87 2.26 14.08
N VAL A 131 -8.60 1.85 14.07
CA VAL A 131 -8.03 0.87 15.00
C VAL A 131 -7.28 1.62 16.09
N ASN A 132 -7.80 1.59 17.32
CA ASN A 132 -7.24 2.34 18.45
C ASN A 132 -6.37 1.46 19.39
N ASP A 133 -6.07 0.24 18.98
CA ASP A 133 -5.36 -0.75 19.78
C ASP A 133 -4.21 -1.33 18.96
N VAL A 134 -2.99 -1.21 19.49
CA VAL A 134 -1.77 -1.68 18.81
C VAL A 134 -1.76 -3.18 18.61
N GLU A 135 -2.26 -3.98 19.57
CA GLU A 135 -2.31 -5.44 19.43
C GLU A 135 -3.30 -5.84 18.33
N LYS A 136 -4.43 -5.15 18.24
CA LYS A 136 -5.39 -5.37 17.16
C LYS A 136 -4.80 -5.01 15.79
N ALA A 137 -4.04 -3.92 15.70
CA ALA A 137 -3.34 -3.55 14.46
C ALA A 137 -2.29 -4.59 14.07
N LEU A 138 -1.54 -5.11 15.05
CA LEU A 138 -0.58 -6.19 14.85
C LEU A 138 -1.25 -7.48 14.39
N ASP A 139 -2.40 -7.85 14.95
CA ASP A 139 -3.14 -9.05 14.55
C ASP A 139 -3.64 -8.97 13.11
N ILE A 140 -4.12 -7.79 12.69
CA ILE A 140 -4.47 -7.52 11.29
C ILE A 140 -3.26 -7.71 10.40
N PHE A 141 -2.12 -7.13 10.75
CA PHE A 141 -0.88 -7.21 10.00
C PHE A 141 -0.33 -8.64 9.93
N ARG A 142 -0.31 -9.38 11.05
CA ARG A 142 0.13 -10.77 11.11
C ARG A 142 -0.74 -11.69 10.26
N SER A 143 -2.05 -11.48 10.28
CA SER A 143 -2.98 -12.33 9.51
C SER A 143 -2.88 -12.09 8.01
N GLY A 144 -2.66 -10.85 7.57
CA GLY A 144 -2.53 -10.50 6.18
C GLY A 144 -3.65 -11.04 5.30
N ARG A 145 -4.92 -10.86 5.72
CA ARG A 145 -6.06 -11.43 5.00
C ARG A 145 -6.33 -10.70 3.69
N VAL A 146 -6.68 -11.47 2.67
CA VAL A 146 -7.10 -10.93 1.38
C VAL A 146 -8.10 -11.88 0.72
N MET A 147 -9.07 -11.34 -0.02
CA MET A 147 -9.92 -12.10 -0.91
C MET A 147 -9.13 -12.43 -2.17
N SER A 148 -8.89 -13.71 -2.42
CA SER A 148 -8.21 -14.16 -3.63
C SER A 148 -9.00 -13.77 -4.88
N LYS A 149 -8.33 -13.13 -5.85
CA LYS A 149 -8.95 -12.71 -7.13
C LYS A 149 -8.84 -13.79 -8.22
N GLY A 150 -8.58 -15.06 -7.86
CA GLY A 150 -8.53 -16.15 -8.83
C GLY A 150 -7.31 -16.15 -9.76
N THR A 151 -6.29 -15.33 -9.48
CA THR A 151 -5.01 -15.33 -10.21
C THR A 151 -4.07 -16.46 -9.77
N THR A 152 -4.45 -17.16 -8.70
CA THR A 152 -3.78 -18.33 -8.13
C THR A 152 -4.77 -19.49 -8.03
N THR A 153 -4.31 -20.67 -7.67
CA THR A 153 -5.15 -21.85 -7.42
C THR A 153 -6.02 -21.72 -6.16
N THR A 154 -5.89 -20.62 -5.41
CA THR A 154 -6.63 -20.38 -4.17
C THR A 154 -7.91 -19.57 -4.44
N THR A 155 -8.98 -19.92 -3.73
CA THR A 155 -10.26 -19.21 -3.76
C THR A 155 -10.70 -18.81 -2.36
N GLY A 156 -11.44 -17.69 -2.25
CA GLY A 156 -11.93 -17.17 -0.99
C GLY A 156 -10.92 -16.32 -0.22
N VAL A 157 -11.16 -16.12 1.07
CA VAL A 157 -10.27 -15.36 1.95
C VAL A 157 -9.07 -16.21 2.34
N VAL A 158 -7.87 -15.71 2.04
CA VAL A 158 -6.59 -16.35 2.38
C VAL A 158 -5.79 -15.49 3.34
N GLN A 159 -4.84 -16.09 4.05
CA GLN A 159 -3.88 -15.39 4.90
C GLN A 159 -2.51 -15.41 4.22
N THR A 160 -1.85 -14.26 4.16
CA THR A 160 -0.61 -14.07 3.41
C THR A 160 0.59 -13.70 4.28
N TYR A 161 0.38 -13.44 5.56
CA TYR A 161 1.46 -13.14 6.52
C TYR A 161 2.37 -11.99 6.07
N PHE A 162 1.87 -10.79 6.02
CA PHE A 162 2.63 -9.59 5.60
C PHE A 162 3.98 -9.41 6.28
N ALA A 163 4.08 -9.85 7.55
CA ALA A 163 5.30 -9.75 8.30
C ALA A 163 6.44 -10.63 7.76
N ASN A 164 6.19 -11.46 6.74
CA ASN A 164 7.20 -12.36 6.21
C ASN A 164 7.18 -12.42 4.69
N ILE A 165 7.98 -11.58 4.06
CA ILE A 165 8.12 -11.49 2.59
C ILE A 165 8.71 -12.74 1.94
N PHE A 166 9.38 -13.62 2.73
CA PHE A 166 9.98 -14.87 2.23
C PHE A 166 9.09 -16.08 2.43
N GLY A 167 7.88 -15.86 3.00
CA GLY A 167 6.95 -16.91 3.32
C GLY A 167 6.72 -17.07 4.83
N PRO A 168 5.65 -17.75 5.24
CA PRO A 168 5.13 -17.69 6.60
C PRO A 168 6.06 -18.24 7.69
N TYR A 169 7.09 -19.00 7.33
CA TYR A 169 7.96 -19.67 8.30
C TYR A 169 9.42 -19.20 8.27
N GLN A 170 9.78 -18.33 7.34
CA GLN A 170 11.15 -17.82 7.23
C GLN A 170 11.29 -16.50 8.01
N TYR A 171 12.29 -16.43 8.90
CA TYR A 171 12.59 -15.24 9.69
C TYR A 171 11.41 -14.69 10.52
N GLN A 172 10.44 -15.53 10.87
CA GLN A 172 9.21 -15.11 11.55
C GLN A 172 9.48 -14.34 12.85
N GLU A 173 10.43 -14.81 13.67
CA GLU A 173 10.77 -14.17 14.95
C GLU A 173 11.32 -12.74 14.72
N LEU A 174 12.20 -12.56 13.73
CA LEU A 174 12.75 -11.25 13.41
C LEU A 174 11.67 -10.30 12.89
N HIS A 175 10.79 -10.78 12.02
CA HIS A 175 9.67 -9.98 11.51
C HIS A 175 8.69 -9.61 12.62
N GLU A 176 8.45 -10.50 13.57
CA GLU A 176 7.59 -10.23 14.72
C GLU A 176 8.19 -9.14 15.62
N ILE A 177 9.49 -9.17 15.86
CA ILE A 177 10.21 -8.13 16.63
C ILE A 177 10.08 -6.78 15.90
N LEU A 178 10.37 -6.75 14.61
CA LEU A 178 10.26 -5.53 13.81
C LEU A 178 8.82 -5.01 13.76
N ALA A 179 7.84 -5.87 13.52
CA ALA A 179 6.43 -5.47 13.49
C ALA A 179 6.02 -4.80 14.81
N LYS A 180 6.35 -5.41 15.95
CA LYS A 180 6.07 -4.83 17.28
C LYS A 180 6.73 -3.46 17.47
N GLU A 181 7.97 -3.33 17.04
CA GLU A 181 8.70 -2.07 17.14
C GLU A 181 8.04 -0.97 16.31
N TYR A 182 7.76 -1.22 15.02
CA TYR A 182 7.18 -0.24 14.12
C TYR A 182 5.75 0.14 14.53
N PHE A 183 4.88 -0.83 14.82
CA PHE A 183 3.51 -0.55 15.26
C PHE A 183 3.48 0.16 16.61
N GLY A 184 4.40 -0.17 17.53
CA GLY A 184 4.58 0.57 18.76
C GLY A 184 4.96 2.04 18.52
N LYS A 185 5.85 2.31 17.55
CA LYS A 185 6.21 3.69 17.16
C LYS A 185 5.02 4.43 16.54
N PHE A 186 4.30 3.81 15.62
CA PHE A 186 3.09 4.40 15.05
C PHE A 186 2.09 4.78 16.14
N TYR A 187 1.75 3.85 17.02
CA TYR A 187 0.79 4.10 18.09
C TYR A 187 1.22 5.23 19.03
N ASN A 188 2.48 5.24 19.48
CA ASN A 188 3.03 6.24 20.39
C ASN A 188 3.12 7.65 19.77
N LYS A 189 3.16 7.75 18.45
CA LYS A 189 3.18 9.02 17.71
C LYS A 189 1.79 9.47 17.24
N GLY A 190 0.76 8.67 17.50
CA GLY A 190 -0.62 8.99 17.12
C GLY A 190 -0.92 8.84 15.62
N VAL A 191 -0.16 7.94 14.96
CA VAL A 191 -0.31 7.60 13.53
C VAL A 191 -1.48 6.66 13.32
#